data_030d2471464d06f9040254baf63c90b0
#
_entry.id   030d2471464d06f9040254baf63c90b0
#
_cell.length_a   1.000
_cell.length_b   1.000
_cell.length_c   1.000
_cell.angle_alpha   90.00
_cell.angle_beta   90.00
_cell.angle_gamma   90.00
#
_symmetry.space_group_name_H-M   'P 1'
#
loop_
_entity.id
_entity.type
_entity.pdbx_description
1 polymer ?
#
loop_
_entity_poly.entity_id
_entity_poly.type
_entity_poly.pdbx_seq_one_letter_code
_entity_poly.pdbx_strand_id
1 'polypeptide(L)'
;MFEAIEIIRKLFTASLAGKDAKHSGTFYKLESTRLWTMPEEAPPIYVATGGPVTARRAGKHADGLITVGAPLEKISGLFDKFASGAREVGKDPETMPKILQLHMSWAETDEEALANALDQWPNGGMKFPKADIRSPFDFAAMAKLVRPEDFEGRMVISADPDVHRAEIQKYVDLGFDRIYLHNVGRNQREWVEVFGRDVLPKLAR
;
A
#
# COMPACT_ATOMS: atom_id res chain seq x y z
N MET A 1 12.96 -7.59 8.74
CA MET A 1 11.68 -7.83 8.05
C MET A 1 11.58 -9.27 7.54
N PHE A 2 12.39 -9.76 6.61
CA PHE A 2 12.20 -11.10 6.02
C PHE A 2 12.41 -12.25 7.03
N GLU A 3 13.35 -12.13 7.95
CA GLU A 3 13.47 -13.05 9.08
C GLU A 3 12.21 -13.05 9.98
N ALA A 4 11.56 -11.89 10.16
CA ALA A 4 10.30 -11.83 10.89
C ALA A 4 9.18 -12.58 10.16
N ILE A 5 9.11 -12.50 8.82
CA ILE A 5 8.16 -13.29 8.01
C ILE A 5 8.37 -14.80 8.23
N GLU A 6 9.62 -15.24 8.24
CA GLU A 6 9.97 -16.64 8.51
C GLU A 6 9.50 -17.08 9.89
N ILE A 7 9.73 -16.25 10.91
CA ILE A 7 9.28 -16.52 12.28
C ILE A 7 7.77 -16.60 12.36
N ILE A 8 7.05 -15.66 11.75
CA ILE A 8 5.59 -15.63 11.72
C ILE A 8 5.05 -16.92 11.09
N ARG A 9 5.59 -17.33 9.93
CA ARG A 9 5.20 -18.58 9.27
C ARG A 9 5.46 -19.81 10.14
N LYS A 10 6.65 -19.91 10.73
CA LYS A 10 6.98 -20.99 11.67
C LYS A 10 6.04 -21.05 12.85
N LEU A 11 5.70 -19.89 13.41
CA LEU A 11 4.82 -19.79 14.56
C LEU A 11 3.40 -20.29 14.22
N PHE A 12 2.82 -19.85 13.10
CA PHE A 12 1.53 -20.33 12.64
C PHE A 12 1.55 -21.83 12.34
N THR A 13 2.52 -22.32 11.55
CA THR A 13 2.63 -23.72 11.18
C THR A 13 2.79 -24.64 12.40
N ALA A 14 3.65 -24.27 13.34
CA ALA A 14 3.85 -25.05 14.56
C ALA A 14 2.58 -25.05 15.44
N SER A 15 1.95 -23.90 15.62
CA SER A 15 0.75 -23.75 16.44
C SER A 15 -0.45 -24.54 15.88
N LEU A 16 -0.67 -24.52 14.56
CA LEU A 16 -1.69 -25.33 13.89
C LEU A 16 -1.44 -26.84 14.12
N ALA A 17 -0.17 -27.27 14.19
CA ALA A 17 0.20 -28.65 14.50
C ALA A 17 0.22 -28.96 16.00
N GLY A 18 -0.22 -28.04 16.87
CA GLY A 18 -0.17 -28.21 18.33
C GLY A 18 1.21 -28.22 18.95
N LYS A 19 2.21 -27.69 18.24
CA LYS A 19 3.64 -27.67 18.63
C LYS A 19 4.13 -26.26 18.93
N ASP A 20 5.21 -26.18 19.68
CA ASP A 20 5.90 -24.91 19.91
C ASP A 20 6.86 -24.59 18.76
N ALA A 21 6.96 -23.31 18.44
CA ALA A 21 7.96 -22.77 17.54
C ALA A 21 9.20 -22.28 18.30
N LYS A 22 10.35 -22.43 17.69
CA LYS A 22 11.64 -21.86 18.13
C LYS A 22 12.35 -21.24 16.94
N HIS A 23 13.06 -20.15 17.15
CA HIS A 23 13.91 -19.53 16.14
C HIS A 23 15.16 -18.92 16.79
N SER A 24 16.29 -19.10 16.17
CA SER A 24 17.52 -18.39 16.50
C SER A 24 18.15 -17.92 15.20
N GLY A 25 18.02 -16.63 14.92
CA GLY A 25 18.46 -16.00 13.69
C GLY A 25 19.44 -14.86 13.94
N THR A 26 19.66 -14.06 12.89
CA THR A 26 20.61 -12.93 12.94
C THR A 26 20.06 -11.76 13.74
N PHE A 27 18.76 -11.48 13.63
CA PHE A 27 18.12 -10.29 14.23
C PHE A 27 17.15 -10.65 15.35
N TYR A 28 16.61 -11.86 15.34
CA TYR A 28 15.58 -12.26 16.29
C TYR A 28 15.86 -13.62 16.91
N LYS A 29 15.45 -13.74 18.16
CA LYS A 29 15.40 -15.01 18.87
C LYS A 29 13.97 -15.22 19.36
N LEU A 30 13.40 -16.38 19.06
CA LEU A 30 12.12 -16.83 19.59
C LEU A 30 12.37 -18.06 20.45
N GLU A 31 12.07 -17.96 21.72
CA GLU A 31 12.07 -19.12 22.60
C GLU A 31 10.83 -19.99 22.39
N SER A 32 10.78 -21.15 23.00
CA SER A 32 9.66 -22.08 22.82
C SER A 32 8.33 -21.42 23.15
N THR A 33 7.50 -21.24 22.11
CA THR A 33 6.18 -20.60 22.26
C THR A 33 5.22 -21.05 21.16
N ARG A 34 3.92 -20.85 21.38
CA ARG A 34 2.86 -21.07 20.41
C ARG A 34 1.78 -20.02 20.54
N LEU A 35 0.94 -19.90 19.51
CA LEU A 35 -0.31 -19.17 19.55
C LEU A 35 -1.41 -20.08 20.10
N TRP A 36 -2.22 -19.54 21.01
CA TRP A 36 -3.33 -20.28 21.63
C TRP A 36 -4.67 -20.01 20.98
N THR A 37 -4.81 -18.85 20.35
CA THR A 37 -5.96 -18.51 19.50
C THR A 37 -5.51 -18.50 18.06
N MET A 38 -6.07 -19.39 17.25
CA MET A 38 -5.65 -19.61 15.87
C MET A 38 -6.81 -19.43 14.91
N PRO A 39 -6.60 -18.83 13.73
CA PRO A 39 -7.51 -18.95 12.61
C PRO A 39 -7.45 -20.37 12.03
N GLU A 40 -8.44 -20.74 11.24
CA GLU A 40 -8.46 -22.03 10.53
C GLU A 40 -7.26 -22.17 9.58
N GLU A 41 -6.89 -21.06 8.93
CA GLU A 41 -5.75 -20.99 8.03
C GLU A 41 -4.84 -19.82 8.42
N ALA A 42 -3.53 -19.97 8.20
CA ALA A 42 -2.58 -18.89 8.41
C ALA A 42 -2.88 -17.72 7.45
N PRO A 43 -2.94 -16.46 7.94
CA PRO A 43 -3.21 -15.33 7.08
C PRO A 43 -2.07 -15.12 6.07
N PRO A 44 -2.39 -14.67 4.84
CA PRO A 44 -1.37 -14.31 3.87
C PRO A 44 -0.56 -13.11 4.33
N ILE A 45 0.73 -13.10 4.00
CA ILE A 45 1.65 -12.02 4.36
C ILE A 45 2.00 -11.22 3.11
N TYR A 46 1.59 -9.95 3.09
CA TYR A 46 1.93 -9.01 2.03
C TYR A 46 3.07 -8.09 2.46
N VAL A 47 3.97 -7.79 1.53
CA VAL A 47 5.08 -6.85 1.77
C VAL A 47 4.80 -5.53 1.07
N ALA A 48 4.80 -4.45 1.87
CA ALA A 48 4.66 -3.09 1.36
C ALA A 48 6.05 -2.55 0.94
N THR A 49 6.18 -2.10 -0.31
CA THR A 49 7.43 -1.51 -0.81
C THR A 49 7.24 -0.65 -2.06
N GLY A 50 8.13 0.34 -2.21
CA GLY A 50 8.31 1.13 -3.43
C GLY A 50 9.71 0.94 -4.05
N GLY A 51 10.50 -0.04 -3.57
CA GLY A 51 11.87 -0.27 -4.02
C GLY A 51 12.10 -1.65 -4.67
N PRO A 52 12.90 -1.73 -5.76
CA PRO A 52 13.05 -2.94 -6.57
C PRO A 52 13.72 -4.10 -5.83
N VAL A 53 14.68 -3.83 -4.94
CA VAL A 53 15.36 -4.86 -4.15
C VAL A 53 14.39 -5.54 -3.20
N THR A 54 13.58 -4.75 -2.50
CA THR A 54 12.57 -5.28 -1.57
C THR A 54 11.45 -5.98 -2.33
N ALA A 55 11.04 -5.49 -3.50
CA ALA A 55 10.04 -6.15 -4.35
C ALA A 55 10.49 -7.55 -4.77
N ARG A 56 11.74 -7.73 -5.24
CA ARG A 56 12.28 -9.06 -5.55
C ARG A 56 12.29 -9.99 -4.35
N ARG A 57 12.69 -9.49 -3.18
CA ARG A 57 12.67 -10.28 -1.94
C ARG A 57 11.24 -10.61 -1.49
N ALA A 58 10.28 -9.70 -1.70
CA ALA A 58 8.86 -9.95 -1.44
C ALA A 58 8.35 -11.12 -2.29
N GLY A 59 8.68 -11.19 -3.57
CA GLY A 59 8.35 -12.33 -4.43
C GLY A 59 8.82 -13.66 -3.85
N LYS A 60 10.02 -13.70 -3.28
CA LYS A 60 10.56 -14.93 -2.63
C LYS A 60 9.83 -15.30 -1.35
N HIS A 61 9.59 -14.33 -0.48
CA HIS A 61 9.24 -14.58 0.93
C HIS A 61 7.79 -14.25 1.30
N ALA A 62 7.08 -13.46 0.52
CA ALA A 62 5.71 -13.04 0.81
C ALA A 62 4.67 -13.77 -0.06
N ASP A 63 3.40 -13.49 0.20
CA ASP A 63 2.26 -14.02 -0.56
C ASP A 63 1.72 -13.00 -1.55
N GLY A 64 2.15 -11.74 -1.44
CA GLY A 64 1.79 -10.67 -2.36
C GLY A 64 2.56 -9.37 -2.08
N LEU A 65 2.29 -8.37 -2.92
CA LEU A 65 2.95 -7.07 -2.92
C LEU A 65 1.93 -5.97 -2.66
N ILE A 66 2.28 -5.00 -1.81
CA ILE A 66 1.54 -3.76 -1.64
C ILE A 66 2.44 -2.59 -2.01
N THR A 67 1.93 -1.63 -2.78
CA THR A 67 2.62 -0.37 -3.08
C THR A 67 1.65 0.82 -3.04
N VAL A 68 2.19 2.02 -3.15
CA VAL A 68 1.42 3.27 -3.26
C VAL A 68 1.50 3.80 -4.68
N GLY A 69 0.59 4.73 -5.02
CA GLY A 69 0.60 5.42 -6.30
C GLY A 69 1.97 6.01 -6.64
N ALA A 70 2.44 5.76 -7.86
CA ALA A 70 3.72 6.21 -8.40
C ALA A 70 3.63 6.19 -9.94
N PRO A 71 4.60 6.77 -10.67
CA PRO A 71 4.65 6.66 -12.11
C PRO A 71 4.54 5.20 -12.59
N LEU A 72 3.73 4.94 -13.61
CA LEU A 72 3.38 3.59 -14.08
C LEU A 72 4.61 2.75 -14.44
N GLU A 73 5.62 3.35 -15.08
CA GLU A 73 6.89 2.68 -15.37
C GLU A 73 7.60 2.16 -14.13
N LYS A 74 7.59 2.97 -13.06
CA LYS A 74 8.20 2.56 -11.78
C LYS A 74 7.46 1.37 -11.18
N ILE A 75 6.13 1.37 -11.25
CA ILE A 75 5.31 0.26 -10.74
C ILE A 75 5.50 -1.00 -11.60
N SER A 76 5.51 -0.87 -12.93
CA SER A 76 5.82 -1.98 -13.83
C SER A 76 7.17 -2.62 -13.49
N GLY A 77 8.20 -1.79 -13.28
CA GLY A 77 9.51 -2.28 -12.84
C GLY A 77 9.50 -2.98 -11.46
N LEU A 78 8.60 -2.59 -10.54
CA LEU A 78 8.39 -3.31 -9.28
C LEU A 78 7.74 -4.68 -9.52
N PHE A 79 6.77 -4.78 -10.42
CA PHE A 79 6.13 -6.04 -10.79
C PHE A 79 7.11 -7.02 -11.39
N ASP A 80 7.98 -6.56 -12.30
CA ASP A 80 9.03 -7.40 -12.90
C ASP A 80 9.99 -7.96 -11.83
N LYS A 81 10.40 -7.13 -10.88
CA LYS A 81 11.28 -7.57 -9.80
C LYS A 81 10.59 -8.54 -8.85
N PHE A 82 9.33 -8.28 -8.51
CA PHE A 82 8.50 -9.16 -7.70
C PHE A 82 8.34 -10.53 -8.37
N ALA A 83 7.94 -10.54 -9.64
CA ALA A 83 7.79 -11.75 -10.44
C ALA A 83 9.10 -12.53 -10.58
N SER A 84 10.22 -11.84 -10.84
CA SER A 84 11.54 -12.48 -10.87
C SER A 84 11.84 -13.20 -9.55
N GLY A 85 11.60 -12.53 -8.42
CA GLY A 85 11.82 -13.12 -7.09
C GLY A 85 10.93 -14.34 -6.81
N ALA A 86 9.66 -14.32 -7.24
CA ALA A 86 8.73 -15.42 -7.09
C ALA A 86 9.20 -16.65 -7.88
N ARG A 87 9.56 -16.47 -9.16
CA ARG A 87 10.04 -17.54 -10.04
C ARG A 87 11.34 -18.20 -9.52
N GLU A 88 12.24 -17.45 -8.88
CA GLU A 88 13.48 -17.99 -8.30
C GLU A 88 13.23 -19.05 -7.22
N VAL A 89 12.06 -19.09 -6.62
CA VAL A 89 11.67 -20.06 -5.59
C VAL A 89 10.51 -20.95 -6.03
N GLY A 90 10.21 -21.00 -7.33
CA GLY A 90 9.20 -21.87 -7.91
C GLY A 90 7.74 -21.41 -7.67
N LYS A 91 7.51 -20.15 -7.27
CA LYS A 91 6.17 -19.57 -7.15
C LYS A 91 5.70 -19.03 -8.49
N ASP A 92 4.42 -19.10 -8.76
CA ASP A 92 3.78 -18.46 -9.89
C ASP A 92 3.38 -17.01 -9.52
N PRO A 93 4.03 -15.99 -10.09
CA PRO A 93 3.74 -14.59 -9.79
C PRO A 93 2.34 -14.15 -10.20
N GLU A 94 1.70 -14.84 -11.16
CA GLU A 94 0.36 -14.49 -11.62
C GLU A 94 -0.73 -14.82 -10.59
N THR A 95 -0.43 -15.75 -9.67
CA THR A 95 -1.33 -16.09 -8.56
C THR A 95 -1.11 -15.23 -7.32
N MET A 96 -0.09 -14.37 -7.34
CA MET A 96 0.33 -13.56 -6.18
C MET A 96 -0.26 -12.14 -6.26
N PRO A 97 -1.16 -11.74 -5.34
CA PRO A 97 -1.84 -10.45 -5.41
C PRO A 97 -0.89 -9.25 -5.39
N LYS A 98 -1.17 -8.31 -6.27
CA LYS A 98 -0.57 -6.98 -6.35
C LYS A 98 -1.60 -5.96 -5.90
N ILE A 99 -1.33 -5.25 -4.83
CA ILE A 99 -2.26 -4.35 -4.16
C ILE A 99 -1.73 -2.92 -4.22
N LEU A 100 -2.59 -1.98 -4.59
CA LEU A 100 -2.31 -0.55 -4.59
C LEU A 100 -3.06 0.14 -3.46
N GLN A 101 -2.39 1.08 -2.79
CA GLN A 101 -3.04 2.14 -2.03
C GLN A 101 -2.91 3.45 -2.82
N LEU A 102 -4.03 4.04 -3.20
CA LEU A 102 -4.10 5.27 -3.97
C LEU A 102 -4.74 6.38 -3.14
N HIS A 103 -3.98 7.46 -2.91
CA HIS A 103 -4.47 8.64 -2.23
C HIS A 103 -5.09 9.60 -3.23
N MET A 104 -6.21 10.21 -2.84
CA MET A 104 -6.93 11.20 -3.62
C MET A 104 -7.68 12.17 -2.71
N SER A 105 -8.05 13.31 -3.23
CA SER A 105 -8.94 14.24 -2.56
C SER A 105 -10.10 14.59 -3.48
N TRP A 106 -11.28 14.20 -3.07
CA TRP A 106 -12.54 14.58 -3.70
C TRP A 106 -13.38 15.39 -2.73
N ALA A 107 -14.05 16.42 -3.22
CA ALA A 107 -15.11 17.15 -2.54
C ALA A 107 -16.11 17.68 -3.59
N GLU A 108 -17.15 18.41 -3.16
CA GLU A 108 -18.17 18.96 -4.08
C GLU A 108 -17.61 20.05 -5.00
N THR A 109 -16.54 20.73 -4.56
CA THR A 109 -15.81 21.74 -5.36
C THR A 109 -14.31 21.43 -5.36
N ASP A 110 -13.60 21.91 -6.39
CA ASP A 110 -12.14 21.76 -6.48
C ASP A 110 -11.41 22.51 -5.35
N GLU A 111 -11.95 23.64 -4.91
CA GLU A 111 -11.44 24.42 -3.79
C GLU A 111 -11.50 23.62 -2.48
N GLU A 112 -12.63 22.97 -2.21
CA GLU A 112 -12.80 22.12 -1.02
C GLU A 112 -11.93 20.87 -1.10
N ALA A 113 -11.82 20.25 -2.27
CA ALA A 113 -10.94 19.10 -2.48
C ALA A 113 -9.48 19.45 -2.19
N LEU A 114 -9.03 20.63 -2.65
CA LEU A 114 -7.69 21.15 -2.37
C LEU A 114 -7.49 21.50 -0.89
N ALA A 115 -8.47 22.16 -0.28
CA ALA A 115 -8.43 22.50 1.14
C ALA A 115 -8.31 21.23 2.01
N ASN A 116 -9.06 20.18 1.68
CA ASN A 116 -8.96 18.87 2.32
C ASN A 116 -7.57 18.25 2.18
N ALA A 117 -6.97 18.30 0.99
CA ALA A 117 -5.62 17.78 0.76
C ALA A 117 -4.56 18.51 1.59
N LEU A 118 -4.62 19.85 1.64
CA LEU A 118 -3.70 20.69 2.40
C LEU A 118 -3.85 20.51 3.92
N ASP A 119 -5.08 20.33 4.42
CA ASP A 119 -5.35 20.16 5.84
C ASP A 119 -5.06 18.73 6.33
N GLN A 120 -5.55 17.72 5.60
CA GLN A 120 -5.54 16.33 6.07
C GLN A 120 -4.36 15.50 5.57
N TRP A 121 -3.77 15.86 4.42
CA TRP A 121 -2.70 15.07 3.82
C TRP A 121 -1.55 15.90 3.22
N PRO A 122 -1.05 16.94 3.91
CA PRO A 122 0.03 17.78 3.40
C PRO A 122 1.31 16.99 3.12
N ASN A 123 1.53 15.88 3.85
CA ASN A 123 2.67 15.00 3.62
C ASN A 123 2.67 14.36 2.20
N GLY A 124 1.56 14.31 1.49
CA GLY A 124 1.48 13.93 0.08
C GLY A 124 2.23 14.87 -0.84
N GLY A 125 2.22 16.17 -0.55
CA GLY A 125 2.94 17.21 -1.28
C GLY A 125 4.43 17.36 -0.91
N MET A 126 4.87 16.84 0.24
CA MET A 126 6.28 16.98 0.67
C MET A 126 7.25 16.28 -0.28
N LYS A 127 8.23 17.02 -0.83
CA LYS A 127 9.20 16.56 -1.85
C LYS A 127 10.55 16.11 -1.28
N PHE A 128 10.68 15.95 0.03
CA PHE A 128 11.93 15.57 0.72
C PHE A 128 11.76 14.26 1.52
N PRO A 129 12.86 13.58 1.88
CA PRO A 129 12.81 12.39 2.71
C PRO A 129 12.20 12.69 4.08
N LYS A 130 11.16 11.96 4.46
CA LYS A 130 10.42 12.16 5.72
C LYS A 130 10.92 11.27 6.85
N ALA A 131 11.74 10.26 6.54
CA ALA A 131 12.23 9.28 7.50
C ALA A 131 13.11 9.86 8.61
N ASP A 132 13.77 11.00 8.33
CA ASP A 132 14.68 11.66 9.29
C ASP A 132 13.96 12.69 10.19
N ILE A 133 12.68 12.97 9.95
CA ILE A 133 11.89 13.87 10.79
C ILE A 133 11.45 13.09 12.04
N ARG A 134 12.03 13.41 13.18
CA ARG A 134 11.79 12.70 14.44
C ARG A 134 10.73 13.36 15.32
N SER A 135 10.59 14.68 15.19
CA SER A 135 9.64 15.45 15.97
C SER A 135 8.31 15.62 15.24
N PRO A 136 7.16 15.28 15.86
CA PRO A 136 5.85 15.60 15.29
C PRO A 136 5.63 17.10 15.10
N PHE A 137 6.24 17.94 15.93
CA PHE A 137 6.16 19.42 15.80
C PHE A 137 6.89 19.91 14.56
N ASP A 138 8.09 19.36 14.27
CA ASP A 138 8.84 19.70 13.07
C ASP A 138 8.09 19.23 11.82
N PHE A 139 7.51 18.03 11.87
CA PHE A 139 6.68 17.53 10.79
C PHE A 139 5.48 18.47 10.53
N ALA A 140 4.77 18.90 11.57
CA ALA A 140 3.66 19.82 11.46
C ALA A 140 4.07 21.20 10.96
N ALA A 141 5.24 21.69 11.36
CA ALA A 141 5.79 22.95 10.86
C ALA A 141 6.12 22.88 9.35
N MET A 142 6.74 21.79 8.92
CA MET A 142 7.06 21.54 7.50
C MET A 142 5.80 21.32 6.65
N ALA A 143 4.76 20.70 7.20
CA ALA A 143 3.47 20.53 6.54
C ALA A 143 2.83 21.85 6.11
N LYS A 144 3.01 22.92 6.91
CA LYS A 144 2.51 24.27 6.59
C LYS A 144 3.18 24.94 5.39
N LEU A 145 4.31 24.42 4.93
CA LEU A 145 5.05 24.93 3.78
C LEU A 145 4.57 24.30 2.45
N VAL A 146 3.74 23.29 2.51
CA VAL A 146 3.18 22.61 1.32
C VAL A 146 2.20 23.52 0.61
N ARG A 147 2.36 23.64 -0.70
CA ARG A 147 1.55 24.45 -1.60
C ARG A 147 0.72 23.59 -2.54
N PRO A 148 -0.32 24.13 -3.17
CA PRO A 148 -1.16 23.38 -4.13
C PRO A 148 -0.35 22.69 -5.22
N GLU A 149 0.64 23.38 -5.81
CA GLU A 149 1.50 22.86 -6.87
C GLU A 149 2.40 21.67 -6.44
N ASP A 150 2.57 21.46 -5.15
CA ASP A 150 3.37 20.33 -4.64
C ASP A 150 2.66 18.99 -4.77
N PHE A 151 1.35 18.98 -4.99
CA PHE A 151 0.55 17.78 -5.23
C PHE A 151 0.53 17.33 -6.70
N GLU A 152 0.97 18.17 -7.64
CA GLU A 152 0.97 17.85 -9.06
C GLU A 152 1.70 16.53 -9.36
N GLY A 153 1.05 15.63 -10.10
CA GLY A 153 1.57 14.32 -10.44
C GLY A 153 1.74 13.34 -9.27
N ARG A 154 1.22 13.68 -8.08
CA ARG A 154 1.33 12.84 -6.86
C ARG A 154 0.01 12.37 -6.30
N MET A 155 -1.02 13.18 -6.43
CA MET A 155 -2.34 12.88 -5.93
C MET A 155 -3.39 13.58 -6.81
N VAL A 156 -4.45 12.87 -7.12
CA VAL A 156 -5.61 13.48 -7.79
C VAL A 156 -6.40 14.30 -6.78
N ILE A 157 -6.61 15.56 -7.11
CA ILE A 157 -7.44 16.50 -6.34
C ILE A 157 -8.44 17.09 -7.33
N SER A 158 -9.71 16.74 -7.21
CA SER A 158 -10.76 17.24 -8.10
C SER A 158 -12.14 16.99 -7.53
N ALA A 159 -13.09 17.84 -7.92
CA ALA A 159 -14.53 17.61 -7.70
C ALA A 159 -15.13 16.67 -8.77
N ASP A 160 -14.48 16.54 -9.93
CA ASP A 160 -14.98 15.72 -11.03
C ASP A 160 -14.71 14.22 -10.82
N PRO A 161 -15.74 13.37 -10.63
CA PRO A 161 -15.59 11.93 -10.49
C PRO A 161 -14.92 11.26 -11.70
N ASP A 162 -15.06 11.81 -12.90
CA ASP A 162 -14.46 11.22 -14.11
C ASP A 162 -12.95 11.39 -14.15
N VAL A 163 -12.40 12.47 -13.56
CA VAL A 163 -10.96 12.66 -13.38
C VAL A 163 -10.40 11.56 -12.47
N HIS A 164 -11.07 11.27 -11.35
CA HIS A 164 -10.69 10.19 -10.44
C HIS A 164 -10.79 8.82 -11.11
N ARG A 165 -11.88 8.57 -11.86
CA ARG A 165 -12.08 7.32 -12.60
C ARG A 165 -10.95 7.08 -13.61
N ALA A 166 -10.58 8.11 -14.38
CA ALA A 166 -9.51 8.01 -15.36
C ALA A 166 -8.16 7.67 -14.72
N GLU A 167 -7.86 8.22 -13.54
CA GLU A 167 -6.63 7.89 -12.82
C GLU A 167 -6.65 6.46 -12.29
N ILE A 168 -7.77 6.02 -11.67
CA ILE A 168 -7.91 4.66 -11.15
C ILE A 168 -7.78 3.64 -12.28
N GLN A 169 -8.38 3.92 -13.46
CA GLN A 169 -8.35 3.03 -14.62
C GLN A 169 -6.92 2.72 -15.07
N LYS A 170 -6.00 3.68 -15.03
CA LYS A 170 -4.59 3.45 -15.37
C LYS A 170 -3.96 2.32 -14.54
N TYR A 171 -4.31 2.23 -13.27
CA TYR A 171 -3.80 1.19 -12.37
C TYR A 171 -4.55 -0.15 -12.54
N VAL A 172 -5.83 -0.10 -12.87
CA VAL A 172 -6.58 -1.31 -13.26
C VAL A 172 -5.94 -1.92 -14.51
N ASP A 173 -5.67 -1.11 -15.53
CA ASP A 173 -5.05 -1.53 -16.80
C ASP A 173 -3.62 -2.05 -16.60
N LEU A 174 -2.90 -1.54 -15.58
CA LEU A 174 -1.55 -2.00 -15.23
C LEU A 174 -1.55 -3.41 -14.59
N GLY A 175 -2.70 -3.89 -14.13
CA GLY A 175 -2.86 -5.25 -13.60
C GLY A 175 -2.76 -5.37 -12.08
N PHE A 176 -3.21 -4.36 -11.34
CA PHE A 176 -3.45 -4.53 -9.92
C PHE A 176 -4.69 -5.39 -9.66
N ASP A 177 -4.59 -6.32 -8.72
CA ASP A 177 -5.70 -7.18 -8.30
C ASP A 177 -6.68 -6.46 -7.36
N ARG A 178 -6.15 -5.53 -6.56
CA ARG A 178 -6.92 -4.72 -5.62
C ARG A 178 -6.38 -3.31 -5.55
N ILE A 179 -7.30 -2.33 -5.52
CA ILE A 179 -6.96 -0.92 -5.36
C ILE A 179 -7.73 -0.39 -4.15
N TYR A 180 -6.99 0.00 -3.10
CA TYR A 180 -7.56 0.66 -1.93
C TYR A 180 -7.53 2.17 -2.16
N LEU A 181 -8.71 2.76 -2.34
CA LEU A 181 -8.87 4.18 -2.50
C LEU A 181 -8.92 4.85 -1.14
N HIS A 182 -8.10 5.87 -0.94
CA HIS A 182 -8.07 6.68 0.26
C HIS A 182 -8.40 8.11 -0.09
N ASN A 183 -9.66 8.53 0.13
CA ASN A 183 -10.02 9.94 0.13
C ASN A 183 -9.48 10.58 1.39
N VAL A 184 -8.64 11.60 1.26
CA VAL A 184 -7.98 12.25 2.40
C VAL A 184 -8.90 13.23 3.14
N GLY A 185 -9.99 13.69 2.51
CA GLY A 185 -10.97 14.59 3.12
C GLY A 185 -11.76 13.94 4.24
N ARG A 186 -12.45 14.78 5.04
CA ARG A 186 -13.32 14.29 6.13
C ARG A 186 -14.73 13.93 5.66
N ASN A 187 -15.09 14.29 4.44
CA ASN A 187 -16.36 14.03 3.76
C ASN A 187 -16.48 12.59 3.25
N GLN A 188 -16.17 11.61 4.12
CA GLN A 188 -16.09 10.20 3.74
C GLN A 188 -17.41 9.61 3.28
N ARG A 189 -18.53 10.05 3.88
CA ARG A 189 -19.84 9.52 3.52
C ARG A 189 -20.25 9.95 2.11
N GLU A 190 -20.16 11.23 1.82
CA GLU A 190 -20.47 11.82 0.51
C GLU A 190 -19.57 11.22 -0.58
N TRP A 191 -18.29 11.09 -0.26
CA TRP A 191 -17.32 10.45 -1.15
C TRP A 191 -17.70 8.99 -1.47
N VAL A 192 -18.04 8.17 -0.46
CA VAL A 192 -18.43 6.77 -0.67
C VAL A 192 -19.69 6.69 -1.53
N GLU A 193 -20.68 7.57 -1.30
CA GLU A 193 -21.93 7.61 -2.08
C GLU A 193 -21.67 7.97 -3.54
N VAL A 194 -20.85 9.02 -3.80
CA VAL A 194 -20.52 9.46 -5.16
C VAL A 194 -19.65 8.43 -5.89
N PHE A 195 -18.60 7.92 -5.25
CA PHE A 195 -17.72 6.94 -5.90
C PHE A 195 -18.41 5.61 -6.14
N GLY A 196 -19.29 5.17 -5.23
CA GLY A 196 -20.11 3.97 -5.40
C GLY A 196 -21.09 4.07 -6.56
N ARG A 197 -21.60 5.26 -6.87
CA ARG A 197 -22.56 5.51 -7.95
C ARG A 197 -21.88 5.84 -9.29
N ASP A 198 -20.87 6.72 -9.28
CA ASP A 198 -20.40 7.42 -10.48
C ASP A 198 -19.00 6.96 -10.93
N VAL A 199 -18.18 6.36 -10.06
CA VAL A 199 -16.79 5.93 -10.36
C VAL A 199 -16.68 4.42 -10.49
N LEU A 200 -16.94 3.68 -9.41
CA LEU A 200 -16.65 2.24 -9.34
C LEU A 200 -17.40 1.41 -10.40
N PRO A 201 -18.70 1.65 -10.68
CA PRO A 201 -19.43 0.85 -11.68
C PRO A 201 -18.96 1.07 -13.12
N LYS A 202 -18.24 2.16 -13.39
CA LYS A 202 -17.76 2.54 -14.73
C LYS A 202 -16.30 2.13 -14.99
N LEU A 203 -15.62 1.51 -13.99
CA LEU A 203 -14.29 0.95 -14.19
C LEU A 203 -14.37 -0.32 -15.02
N ALA A 204 -13.58 -0.40 -16.08
CA ALA A 204 -13.47 -1.58 -16.94
C ALA A 204 -12.32 -2.49 -16.45
N ARG A 205 -12.54 -3.80 -16.47
CA ARG A 205 -11.50 -4.82 -16.27
C ARG A 205 -11.12 -5.45 -17.59
#